data_fa28c2fe543d1cac5e68d3380c053fee
#
_entry.id   fa28c2fe543d1cac5e68d3380c053fee
#
_cell.length_a   1.000
_cell.length_b   1.000
_cell.length_c   1.000
_cell.angle_alpha   90.00
_cell.angle_beta   90.00
_cell.angle_gamma   90.00
#
_symmetry.space_group_name_H-M   'P 1'
#
loop_
_entity.id
_entity.type
_entity.pdbx_description
1 polymer ?
#
loop_
_entity_poly.entity_id
_entity_poly.type
_entity_poly.pdbx_seq_one_letter_code
_entity_poly.pdbx_strand_id
1 'polypeptide(L)'
;MNDMEKVFSIIDASRDEMIATLSRWIKIPSVQGDALEGMPFGENNQKMLEEAQRTAGGMGFDTRNVDNYLLEVNYGEGERTLGILGHMDVVPEGEGWSHAPYGAEIEDGRMYGRGTSDDKGPMVSALYALKAVRDAGIELKDKVRVLLGLNEET
;
A
#
# COMPACT_ATOMS: atom_id res chain seq x y z
N MET A 1 21.61 20.67 -1.59
CA MET A 1 20.34 20.01 -1.17
C MET A 1 20.68 18.98 -0.12
N ASN A 2 20.13 19.11 1.06
CA ASN A 2 20.30 18.10 2.12
C ASN A 2 19.44 16.85 1.80
N ASP A 3 19.64 15.77 2.57
CA ASP A 3 18.94 14.50 2.29
C ASP A 3 17.42 14.62 2.38
N MET A 4 16.90 15.37 3.33
CA MET A 4 15.45 15.59 3.45
C MET A 4 14.88 16.38 2.27
N GLU A 5 15.57 17.39 1.79
CA GLU A 5 15.17 18.15 0.59
C GLU A 5 15.15 17.26 -0.65
N LYS A 6 16.09 16.31 -0.79
CA LYS A 6 16.07 15.31 -1.87
C LYS A 6 14.85 14.40 -1.76
N VAL A 7 14.58 13.87 -0.56
CA VAL A 7 13.41 12.99 -0.32
C VAL A 7 12.11 13.71 -0.68
N PHE A 8 11.89 14.93 -0.20
CA PHE A 8 10.69 15.69 -0.53
C PHE A 8 10.57 15.98 -2.03
N SER A 9 11.68 16.34 -2.69
CA SER A 9 11.67 16.56 -4.15
C SER A 9 11.27 15.28 -4.92
N ILE A 10 11.71 14.11 -4.48
CA ILE A 10 11.34 12.83 -5.09
C ILE A 10 9.88 12.50 -4.83
N ILE A 11 9.37 12.75 -3.62
CA ILE A 11 7.95 12.55 -3.29
C ILE A 11 7.09 13.45 -4.17
N ASP A 12 7.42 14.73 -4.29
CA ASP A 12 6.68 15.68 -5.12
C ASP A 12 6.68 15.26 -6.60
N ALA A 13 7.81 14.79 -7.11
CA ALA A 13 7.93 14.26 -8.47
C ALA A 13 7.15 12.95 -8.69
N SER A 14 6.93 12.17 -7.64
CA SER A 14 6.19 10.90 -7.69
C SER A 14 4.67 11.06 -7.49
N ARG A 15 4.17 12.28 -7.32
CA ARG A 15 2.78 12.55 -6.95
C ARG A 15 1.77 11.86 -7.85
N ASP A 16 1.91 12.00 -9.15
CA ASP A 16 0.94 11.45 -10.11
C ASP A 16 0.97 9.91 -10.14
N GLU A 17 2.16 9.33 -10.01
CA GLU A 17 2.34 7.89 -9.91
C GLU A 17 1.71 7.32 -8.62
N MET A 18 1.89 8.03 -7.50
CA MET A 18 1.32 7.70 -6.21
C MET A 18 -0.21 7.72 -6.23
N ILE A 19 -0.80 8.76 -6.83
CA ILE A 19 -2.24 8.88 -7.04
C ILE A 19 -2.76 7.74 -7.94
N ALA A 20 -2.07 7.44 -9.03
CA ALA A 20 -2.44 6.36 -9.93
C ALA A 20 -2.37 4.98 -9.24
N THR A 21 -1.36 4.76 -8.39
CA THR A 21 -1.24 3.54 -7.59
C THR A 21 -2.39 3.41 -6.61
N LEU A 22 -2.68 4.46 -5.83
CA LEU A 22 -3.81 4.45 -4.91
C LEU A 22 -5.13 4.21 -5.65
N SER A 23 -5.34 4.84 -6.79
CA SER A 23 -6.53 4.61 -7.62
C SER A 23 -6.69 3.14 -8.02
N ARG A 24 -5.61 2.45 -8.41
CA ARG A 24 -5.66 1.01 -8.72
C ARG A 24 -6.04 0.18 -7.49
N TRP A 25 -5.47 0.50 -6.32
CA TRP A 25 -5.76 -0.21 -5.07
C TRP A 25 -7.21 0.00 -4.61
N ILE A 26 -7.74 1.23 -4.72
CA ILE A 26 -9.14 1.54 -4.34
C ILE A 26 -10.14 0.78 -5.21
N LYS A 27 -9.84 0.57 -6.49
CA LYS A 27 -10.71 -0.16 -7.43
C LYS A 27 -10.82 -1.66 -7.14
N ILE A 28 -10.03 -2.20 -6.22
CA ILE A 28 -10.13 -3.58 -5.75
C ILE A 28 -10.97 -3.58 -4.46
N PRO A 29 -12.20 -4.11 -4.48
CA PRO A 29 -13.06 -4.17 -3.29
C PRO A 29 -12.62 -5.31 -2.36
N SER A 30 -11.50 -5.12 -1.67
CA SER A 30 -10.86 -6.10 -0.79
C SER A 30 -11.60 -6.28 0.54
N VAL A 31 -12.91 -6.44 0.47
CA VAL A 31 -13.75 -6.88 1.58
C VAL A 31 -13.52 -8.38 1.81
N GLN A 32 -13.50 -8.81 3.07
CA GLN A 32 -13.38 -10.23 3.40
C GLN A 32 -14.49 -11.04 2.72
N GLY A 33 -14.07 -12.10 2.05
CA GLY A 33 -14.95 -13.09 1.45
C GLY A 33 -14.76 -14.47 2.05
N ASP A 34 -15.53 -15.45 1.57
CA ASP A 34 -15.40 -16.84 1.98
C ASP A 34 -13.99 -17.36 1.67
N ALA A 35 -13.44 -18.11 2.62
CA ALA A 35 -12.15 -18.75 2.44
C ALA A 35 -12.23 -19.82 1.34
N LEU A 36 -11.27 -19.76 0.41
CA LEU A 36 -11.07 -20.73 -0.65
C LEU A 36 -9.66 -21.33 -0.55
N GLU A 37 -9.39 -22.40 -1.28
CA GLU A 37 -8.06 -23.00 -1.31
C GLU A 37 -7.00 -21.97 -1.76
N GLY A 38 -6.03 -21.71 -0.89
CA GLY A 38 -4.99 -20.69 -1.13
C GLY A 38 -5.44 -19.24 -1.01
N MET A 39 -6.70 -18.96 -0.68
CA MET A 39 -7.25 -17.61 -0.54
C MET A 39 -8.00 -17.48 0.79
N PRO A 40 -7.28 -17.33 1.91
CA PRO A 40 -7.87 -17.39 3.26
C PRO A 40 -8.95 -16.31 3.50
N PHE A 41 -8.89 -15.19 2.78
CA PHE A 41 -9.80 -14.05 2.94
C PHE A 41 -10.61 -13.76 1.66
N GLY A 42 -10.73 -14.76 0.75
CA GLY A 42 -11.48 -14.68 -0.47
C GLY A 42 -10.73 -14.05 -1.65
N GLU A 43 -11.35 -14.11 -2.83
CA GLU A 43 -10.72 -13.73 -4.10
C GLU A 43 -10.28 -12.26 -4.18
N ASN A 44 -11.07 -11.34 -3.62
CA ASN A 44 -10.76 -9.92 -3.73
C ASN A 44 -9.55 -9.52 -2.88
N ASN A 45 -9.38 -10.13 -1.72
CA ASN A 45 -8.18 -9.95 -0.91
C ASN A 45 -6.95 -10.58 -1.59
N GLN A 46 -7.11 -11.71 -2.27
CA GLN A 46 -6.04 -12.28 -3.08
C GLN A 46 -5.62 -11.34 -4.22
N LYS A 47 -6.57 -10.75 -4.95
CA LYS A 47 -6.29 -9.74 -5.99
C LYS A 47 -5.56 -8.51 -5.42
N MET A 48 -5.93 -8.09 -4.21
CA MET A 48 -5.27 -6.97 -3.54
C MET A 48 -3.82 -7.31 -3.18
N LEU A 49 -3.58 -8.51 -2.67
CA LEU A 49 -2.23 -9.00 -2.37
C LEU A 49 -1.34 -9.01 -3.61
N GLU A 50 -1.85 -9.54 -4.73
CA GLU A 50 -1.14 -9.60 -6.00
C GLU A 50 -0.84 -8.21 -6.57
N GLU A 51 -1.80 -7.27 -6.47
CA GLU A 51 -1.58 -5.87 -6.86
C GLU A 51 -0.52 -5.19 -6.00
N ALA A 52 -0.55 -5.40 -4.69
CA ALA A 52 0.45 -4.84 -3.77
C ALA A 52 1.85 -5.43 -4.05
N GLN A 53 1.94 -6.73 -4.28
CA GLN A 53 3.20 -7.39 -4.64
C GLN A 53 3.75 -6.87 -5.97
N ARG A 54 2.90 -6.68 -6.97
CA ARG A 54 3.28 -6.09 -8.26
C ARG A 54 3.75 -4.64 -8.08
N THR A 55 3.06 -3.86 -7.27
CA THR A 55 3.41 -2.47 -6.96
C THR A 55 4.78 -2.40 -6.30
N ALA A 56 4.99 -3.11 -5.19
CA ALA A 56 6.25 -3.08 -4.43
C ALA A 56 7.42 -3.69 -5.21
N GLY A 57 7.18 -4.78 -5.93
CA GLY A 57 8.18 -5.41 -6.83
C GLY A 57 8.56 -4.48 -7.99
N GLY A 58 7.58 -3.78 -8.58
CA GLY A 58 7.82 -2.77 -9.61
C GLY A 58 8.62 -1.56 -9.11
N MET A 59 8.50 -1.24 -7.84
CA MET A 59 9.36 -0.26 -7.18
C MET A 59 10.79 -0.79 -6.90
N GLY A 60 11.04 -2.08 -7.08
CA GLY A 60 12.36 -2.71 -6.87
C GLY A 60 12.61 -3.14 -5.42
N PHE A 61 11.58 -3.30 -4.61
CA PHE A 61 11.69 -3.84 -3.27
C PHE A 61 11.70 -5.37 -3.28
N ASP A 62 12.41 -5.96 -2.30
CA ASP A 62 12.27 -7.38 -1.99
C ASP A 62 10.94 -7.63 -1.28
N THR A 63 10.16 -8.58 -1.83
CA THR A 63 8.82 -8.90 -1.32
C THR A 63 8.69 -10.36 -0.95
N ARG A 64 7.98 -10.63 0.14
CA ARG A 64 7.63 -11.97 0.58
C ARG A 64 6.14 -12.07 0.89
N ASN A 65 5.44 -12.90 0.14
CA ASN A 65 4.08 -13.32 0.49
C ASN A 65 4.15 -14.33 1.63
N VAL A 66 3.45 -14.05 2.72
CA VAL A 66 3.36 -14.94 3.89
C VAL A 66 2.01 -15.63 3.87
N ASP A 67 1.97 -16.79 3.25
CA ASP A 67 0.84 -17.73 3.19
C ASP A 67 -0.50 -17.09 2.75
N ASN A 68 -0.45 -16.04 1.94
CA ASN A 68 -1.59 -15.22 1.51
C ASN A 68 -2.33 -14.48 2.65
N TYR A 69 -1.69 -14.32 3.81
CA TYR A 69 -2.19 -13.53 4.94
C TYR A 69 -1.69 -12.08 4.91
N LEU A 70 -0.44 -11.89 4.49
CA LEU A 70 0.17 -10.57 4.38
C LEU A 70 1.31 -10.55 3.36
N LEU A 71 1.66 -9.35 2.93
CA LEU A 71 2.86 -9.08 2.14
C LEU A 71 3.89 -8.36 3.00
N GLU A 72 5.11 -8.91 3.07
CA GLU A 72 6.28 -8.20 3.55
C GLU A 72 6.97 -7.48 2.39
N VAL A 73 7.29 -6.21 2.60
CA VAL A 73 8.12 -5.39 1.70
C VAL A 73 9.35 -4.96 2.46
N ASN A 74 10.52 -5.40 2.02
CA ASN A 74 11.78 -5.21 2.74
C ASN A 74 12.72 -4.28 1.99
N TYR A 75 13.43 -3.43 2.74
CA TYR A 75 14.51 -2.59 2.23
C TYR A 75 15.58 -2.36 3.29
N GLY A 76 16.85 -2.32 2.84
CA GLY A 76 18.01 -2.14 3.70
C GLY A 76 18.44 -3.42 4.40
N GLU A 77 19.57 -3.33 5.08
CA GLU A 77 20.21 -4.41 5.85
C GLU A 77 20.56 -3.90 7.24
N GLY A 78 20.72 -4.80 8.21
CA GLY A 78 21.09 -4.44 9.58
C GLY A 78 20.53 -5.40 10.60
N GLU A 79 20.96 -5.24 11.85
CA GLU A 79 20.56 -6.10 12.94
C GLU A 79 19.15 -5.80 13.46
N ARG A 80 18.73 -4.55 13.37
CA ARG A 80 17.40 -4.12 13.81
C ARG A 80 16.47 -3.94 12.62
N THR A 81 15.18 -4.00 12.89
CA THR A 81 14.14 -3.76 11.88
C THR A 81 13.16 -2.72 12.39
N LEU A 82 12.97 -1.66 11.60
CA LEU A 82 11.83 -0.76 11.75
C LEU A 82 10.63 -1.40 11.03
N GLY A 83 9.60 -1.76 11.78
CA GLY A 83 8.34 -2.26 11.22
C GLY A 83 7.35 -1.12 10.98
N ILE A 84 6.73 -1.12 9.80
CA ILE A 84 5.57 -0.28 9.46
C ILE A 84 4.44 -1.26 9.18
N LEU A 85 3.41 -1.27 10.03
CA LEU A 85 2.30 -2.20 9.95
C LEU A 85 1.02 -1.47 9.53
N GLY A 86 0.31 -2.03 8.57
CA GLY A 86 -1.01 -1.62 8.15
C GLY A 86 -1.69 -2.71 7.34
N HIS A 87 -2.83 -2.37 6.72
CA HIS A 87 -3.67 -3.36 6.04
C HIS A 87 -4.18 -2.87 4.70
N MET A 88 -4.69 -3.81 3.92
CA MET A 88 -5.21 -3.56 2.58
C MET A 88 -6.65 -4.04 2.41
N ASP A 89 -7.16 -4.82 3.37
CA ASP A 89 -8.58 -5.15 3.44
C ASP A 89 -9.40 -3.91 3.85
N VAL A 90 -10.67 -3.97 3.58
CA VAL A 90 -11.62 -2.89 3.87
C VAL A 90 -12.96 -3.46 4.33
N VAL A 91 -13.66 -2.71 5.18
CA VAL A 91 -15.05 -3.03 5.51
C VAL A 91 -15.95 -2.85 4.28
N PRO A 92 -17.13 -3.50 4.24
CA PRO A 92 -18.13 -3.24 3.22
C PRO A 92 -18.41 -1.75 3.08
N GLU A 93 -18.69 -1.32 1.85
CA GLU A 93 -18.89 0.10 1.54
C GLU A 93 -20.03 0.77 2.32
N GLY A 94 -21.11 0.03 2.62
CA GLY A 94 -22.31 0.60 3.23
C GLY A 94 -23.08 1.51 2.26
N GLU A 95 -23.87 2.42 2.81
CA GLU A 95 -24.74 3.34 2.09
C GLU A 95 -24.33 4.81 2.25
N GLY A 96 -24.93 5.71 1.46
CA GLY A 96 -24.76 7.17 1.61
C GLY A 96 -23.58 7.75 0.86
N TRP A 97 -23.00 7.04 -0.08
CA TRP A 97 -21.90 7.55 -0.90
C TRP A 97 -22.37 8.56 -1.94
N SER A 98 -21.65 9.68 -2.06
CA SER A 98 -21.83 10.65 -3.14
C SER A 98 -21.04 10.31 -4.41
N HIS A 99 -20.06 9.41 -4.32
CA HIS A 99 -19.21 8.91 -5.37
C HIS A 99 -19.22 7.38 -5.35
N ALA A 100 -18.78 6.74 -6.45
CA ALA A 100 -18.68 5.28 -6.46
C ALA A 100 -17.67 4.81 -5.39
N PRO A 101 -18.06 3.89 -4.46
CA PRO A 101 -17.20 3.48 -3.34
C PRO A 101 -15.84 2.93 -3.76
N TYR A 102 -15.77 2.31 -4.92
CA TYR A 102 -14.54 1.77 -5.50
C TYR A 102 -14.17 2.46 -6.83
N GLY A 103 -14.65 3.70 -7.04
CA GLY A 103 -14.41 4.48 -8.25
C GLY A 103 -13.04 5.17 -8.26
N ALA A 104 -12.51 5.52 -7.11
CA ALA A 104 -11.32 6.35 -6.96
C ALA A 104 -11.45 7.68 -7.70
N GLU A 105 -12.65 8.27 -7.68
CA GLU A 105 -12.94 9.53 -8.32
C GLU A 105 -12.17 10.67 -7.64
N ILE A 106 -11.69 11.61 -8.43
CA ILE A 106 -10.95 12.78 -7.93
C ILE A 106 -11.74 14.03 -8.27
N GLU A 107 -12.14 14.75 -7.23
CA GLU A 107 -12.82 16.04 -7.36
C GLU A 107 -12.22 17.03 -6.35
N ASP A 108 -11.95 18.26 -6.80
CA ASP A 108 -11.37 19.34 -5.99
C ASP A 108 -10.11 18.91 -5.18
N GLY A 109 -9.25 18.09 -5.78
CA GLY A 109 -7.99 17.63 -5.18
C GLY A 109 -8.17 16.56 -4.10
N ARG A 110 -9.34 15.95 -3.99
CA ARG A 110 -9.66 14.85 -3.05
C ARG A 110 -9.99 13.59 -3.82
N MET A 111 -9.45 12.47 -3.40
CA MET A 111 -9.84 11.14 -3.92
C MET A 111 -10.92 10.56 -3.02
N TYR A 112 -12.02 10.13 -3.65
CA TYR A 112 -13.14 9.50 -2.98
C TYR A 112 -13.12 7.98 -3.22
N GLY A 113 -13.28 7.21 -2.14
CA GLY A 113 -13.36 5.75 -2.22
C GLY A 113 -13.12 5.05 -0.89
N ARG A 114 -13.65 3.85 -0.74
CA ARG A 114 -13.42 2.99 0.42
C ARG A 114 -11.93 2.58 0.47
N GLY A 115 -11.28 2.85 1.60
CA GLY A 115 -9.85 2.58 1.79
C GLY A 115 -8.91 3.77 1.49
N THR A 116 -9.43 4.92 1.02
CA THR A 116 -8.57 6.11 0.76
C THR A 116 -7.91 6.63 2.04
N SER A 117 -8.58 6.54 3.19
CA SER A 117 -8.08 6.95 4.50
C SER A 117 -7.69 5.78 5.39
N ASP A 118 -8.35 4.63 5.24
CA ASP A 118 -8.21 3.45 6.06
C ASP A 118 -8.21 2.18 5.21
N ASP A 119 -7.09 1.52 4.93
CA ASP A 119 -5.72 1.94 5.25
C ASP A 119 -4.84 1.97 3.99
N LYS A 120 -5.46 1.73 2.77
CA LYS A 120 -4.72 1.70 1.48
C LYS A 120 -3.96 3.00 1.19
N GLY A 121 -4.57 4.17 1.49
CA GLY A 121 -3.91 5.46 1.29
C GLY A 121 -2.65 5.60 2.12
N PRO A 122 -2.69 5.43 3.45
CA PRO A 122 -1.51 5.41 4.30
C PRO A 122 -0.45 4.39 3.86
N MET A 123 -0.86 3.18 3.46
CA MET A 123 0.09 2.14 3.03
C MET A 123 0.77 2.48 1.70
N VAL A 124 0.05 3.02 0.72
CA VAL A 124 0.66 3.56 -0.50
C VAL A 124 1.63 4.68 -0.15
N SER A 125 1.27 5.57 0.76
CA SER A 125 2.15 6.65 1.21
C SER A 125 3.43 6.13 1.86
N ALA A 126 3.33 5.09 2.69
CA ALA A 126 4.49 4.44 3.31
C ALA A 126 5.44 3.81 2.27
N LEU A 127 4.90 3.14 1.24
CA LEU A 127 5.70 2.56 0.16
C LEU A 127 6.43 3.65 -0.65
N TYR A 128 5.76 4.75 -0.97
CA TYR A 128 6.39 5.85 -1.70
C TYR A 128 7.39 6.63 -0.85
N ALA A 129 7.16 6.76 0.45
CA ALA A 129 8.14 7.33 1.37
C ALA A 129 9.42 6.47 1.40
N LEU A 130 9.28 5.14 1.51
CA LEU A 130 10.41 4.22 1.48
C LEU A 130 11.13 4.26 0.13
N LYS A 131 10.39 4.33 -0.99
CA LYS A 131 10.94 4.51 -2.33
C LYS A 131 11.75 5.80 -2.42
N ALA A 132 11.24 6.91 -1.90
CA ALA A 132 11.92 8.20 -1.94
C ALA A 132 13.24 8.19 -1.13
N VAL A 133 13.25 7.55 0.03
CA VAL A 133 14.48 7.36 0.84
C VAL A 133 15.54 6.59 0.05
N ARG A 134 15.16 5.50 -0.59
CA ARG A 134 16.07 4.70 -1.44
C ARG A 134 16.56 5.51 -2.64
N ASP A 135 15.66 6.16 -3.37
CA ASP A 135 15.99 6.90 -4.60
C ASP A 135 16.81 8.16 -4.31
N ALA A 136 16.73 8.71 -3.09
CA ALA A 136 17.62 9.76 -2.60
C ALA A 136 19.04 9.26 -2.32
N GLY A 137 19.28 7.96 -2.36
CA GLY A 137 20.58 7.35 -2.08
C GLY A 137 20.96 7.37 -0.59
N ILE A 138 19.97 7.40 0.29
CA ILE A 138 20.21 7.41 1.74
C ILE A 138 20.50 5.98 2.20
N GLU A 139 21.68 5.77 2.76
CA GLU A 139 22.05 4.50 3.38
C GLU A 139 21.31 4.34 4.72
N LEU A 140 20.57 3.27 4.84
CA LEU A 140 19.90 2.90 6.09
C LEU A 140 20.86 2.10 6.98
N LYS A 141 20.86 2.41 8.28
CA LYS A 141 21.62 1.65 9.27
C LYS A 141 20.94 0.36 9.70
N ASP A 142 19.63 0.30 9.51
CA ASP A 142 18.76 -0.80 9.91
C ASP A 142 17.80 -1.13 8.77
N LYS A 143 17.25 -2.32 8.81
CA LYS A 143 16.22 -2.76 7.86
C LYS A 143 14.90 -2.02 8.10
N VAL A 144 14.20 -1.70 7.03
CA VAL A 144 12.78 -1.29 7.08
C VAL A 144 11.94 -2.42 6.49
N ARG A 145 10.85 -2.76 7.17
CA ARG A 145 9.87 -3.73 6.74
C ARG A 145 8.48 -3.13 6.79
N VAL A 146 7.83 -3.04 5.65
CA VAL A 146 6.40 -2.71 5.57
C VAL A 146 5.61 -4.02 5.55
N LEU A 147 4.64 -4.15 6.45
CA LEU A 147 3.75 -5.29 6.59
C LEU A 147 2.35 -4.86 6.15
N LEU A 148 1.88 -5.45 5.06
CA LEU A 148 0.59 -5.17 4.43
C LEU A 148 -0.36 -6.33 4.70
N GLY A 149 -1.17 -6.21 5.75
CA GLY A 149 -2.16 -7.22 6.18
C GLY A 149 -3.39 -7.28 5.28
N LEU A 150 -4.12 -8.39 5.35
CA LEU A 150 -5.33 -8.64 4.55
C LEU A 150 -6.57 -8.94 5.38
N ASN A 151 -6.53 -8.79 6.70
CA ASN A 151 -7.67 -9.10 7.57
C ASN A 151 -7.56 -8.39 8.92
N GLU A 152 -7.51 -7.06 8.88
CA GLU A 152 -7.50 -6.22 10.10
C GLU A 152 -8.92 -5.88 10.53
N GLU A 153 -9.82 -5.66 9.56
CA GLU A 153 -11.17 -5.12 9.74
C GLU A 153 -12.21 -6.13 10.26
N THR A 154 -11.80 -7.41 10.49
CA THR A 154 -12.75 -8.46 10.92
C THR A 154 -12.17 -9.39 11.97
#